data_480a3b788e1c7499d74755e342706bd7
#
_entry.id   480a3b788e1c7499d74755e342706bd7
#
_cell.length_a   1.000
_cell.length_b   1.000
_cell.length_c   1.000
_cell.angle_alpha   90.00
_cell.angle_beta   90.00
_cell.angle_gamma   90.00
#
_symmetry.space_group_name_H-M   'P 1'
#
loop_
_entity.id
_entity.type
_entity.pdbx_description
1 polymer ?
#
loop_
_entity_poly.entity_id
_entity_poly.type
_entity_poly.pdbx_seq_one_letter_code
_entity_poly.pdbx_strand_id
1 'polypeptide(L)'
;MSADHGSFDLMVDATGFSPIVWEAAEVLGKNGVLVLSSITGGDRKSEINSDAINQSFVLGNKVMVGTVNASPADFRSGDDDLIKAEALYPGWLAQLLTTPIHGLERYEEMIRALTEDRDAIKVYVEVNRS
;
A
#
# COMPACT_ATOMS: atom_id res chain seq x y z
N MET A 1 12.16 -10.83 11.65
CA MET A 1 11.86 -11.02 10.22
C MET A 1 13.00 -10.64 9.26
N SER A 2 14.13 -10.09 9.68
CA SER A 2 15.18 -9.59 8.78
C SER A 2 16.37 -10.52 8.54
N ALA A 3 16.36 -11.74 9.05
CA ALA A 3 17.59 -12.57 9.01
C ALA A 3 17.87 -13.22 7.64
N ASP A 4 16.89 -13.37 6.77
CA ASP A 4 17.05 -14.15 5.53
C ASP A 4 16.96 -13.36 4.22
N HIS A 5 16.50 -12.10 4.23
CA HIS A 5 16.24 -11.35 2.98
C HIS A 5 17.06 -10.06 2.83
N GLY A 6 17.94 -9.73 3.74
CA GLY A 6 18.70 -8.47 3.70
C GLY A 6 17.84 -7.25 4.09
N SER A 7 18.36 -6.06 3.82
CA SER A 7 17.67 -4.79 4.02
C SER A 7 16.93 -4.37 2.73
N PHE A 8 15.85 -3.59 2.87
CA PHE A 8 15.05 -3.12 1.74
C PHE A 8 15.51 -1.76 1.24
N ASP A 9 15.63 -1.60 -0.08
CA ASP A 9 15.99 -0.32 -0.72
C ASP A 9 14.79 0.61 -0.86
N LEU A 10 13.59 0.04 -1.04
CA LEU A 10 12.32 0.76 -1.14
C LEU A 10 11.24 0.03 -0.36
N MET A 11 10.52 0.77 0.47
CA MET A 11 9.34 0.30 1.19
C MET A 11 8.19 1.29 1.00
N VAL A 12 6.99 0.77 0.81
CA VAL A 12 5.77 1.59 0.73
C VAL A 12 4.82 1.14 1.83
N ASP A 13 4.48 2.05 2.74
CA ASP A 13 3.43 1.83 3.72
C ASP A 13 2.08 2.29 3.16
N ALA A 14 1.19 1.33 2.98
CA ALA A 14 -0.21 1.53 2.59
C ALA A 14 -1.18 0.86 3.60
N THR A 15 -0.73 0.65 4.85
CA THR A 15 -1.44 -0.17 5.82
C THR A 15 -2.49 0.59 6.64
N GLY A 16 -2.35 1.91 6.80
CA GLY A 16 -3.17 2.68 7.72
C GLY A 16 -2.92 2.34 9.20
N PHE A 17 -1.77 1.72 9.53
CA PHE A 17 -1.42 1.30 10.88
C PHE A 17 -0.06 1.88 11.29
N SER A 18 -0.07 3.04 11.95
CA SER A 18 1.15 3.80 12.24
C SER A 18 2.29 3.08 12.98
N PRO A 19 2.08 2.09 13.84
CA PRO A 19 3.20 1.38 14.47
C PRO A 19 4.13 0.69 13.46
N ILE A 20 3.60 0.15 12.36
CA ILE A 20 4.40 -0.57 11.36
C ILE A 20 5.41 0.34 10.63
N VAL A 21 5.14 1.64 10.58
CA VAL A 21 6.05 2.63 9.98
C VAL A 21 7.42 2.62 10.69
N TRP A 22 7.42 2.49 11.99
CA TRP A 22 8.64 2.47 12.79
C TRP A 22 9.38 1.14 12.66
N GLU A 23 8.67 0.02 12.60
CA GLU A 23 9.26 -1.29 12.30
C GLU A 23 9.88 -1.30 10.89
N ALA A 24 9.20 -0.70 9.91
CA ALA A 24 9.72 -0.54 8.55
C ALA A 24 11.00 0.33 8.53
N ALA A 25 11.04 1.41 9.31
CA ALA A 25 12.22 2.28 9.41
C ALA A 25 13.46 1.54 9.95
N GLU A 26 13.27 0.58 10.86
CA GLU A 26 14.37 -0.23 11.42
C GLU A 26 14.97 -1.18 10.38
N VAL A 27 14.14 -1.79 9.51
CA VAL A 27 14.61 -2.77 8.51
C VAL A 27 14.96 -2.13 7.15
N LEU A 28 14.75 -0.83 7.00
CA LEU A 28 15.13 -0.09 5.79
C LEU A 28 16.64 -0.11 5.61
N GLY A 29 17.10 -0.36 4.40
CA GLY A 29 18.52 -0.43 4.04
C GLY A 29 19.22 0.91 3.98
N LYS A 30 20.55 0.88 3.78
CA LYS A 30 21.33 2.08 3.48
C LYS A 30 20.90 2.65 2.13
N ASN A 31 20.80 3.98 2.03
CA ASN A 31 20.25 4.72 0.90
C ASN A 31 18.79 4.35 0.56
N GLY A 32 18.09 3.70 1.50
CA GLY A 32 16.72 3.26 1.31
C GLY A 32 15.70 4.38 1.46
N VAL A 33 14.55 4.21 0.82
CA VAL A 33 13.42 5.15 0.85
C VAL A 33 12.19 4.45 1.44
N LEU A 34 11.59 5.04 2.47
CA LEU A 34 10.30 4.63 3.03
C LEU A 34 9.23 5.65 2.62
N VAL A 35 8.26 5.21 1.84
CA VAL A 35 7.14 6.03 1.37
C VAL A 35 5.91 5.75 2.23
N LEU A 36 5.34 6.80 2.82
CA LEU A 36 4.10 6.74 3.58
C LEU A 36 2.94 7.21 2.69
N SER A 37 2.08 6.30 2.27
CA SER A 37 0.94 6.57 1.38
C SER A 37 -0.42 6.37 2.04
N SER A 38 -0.45 5.87 3.27
CA SER A 38 -1.67 5.66 4.03
C SER A 38 -1.88 6.72 5.12
N ILE A 39 -3.16 7.04 5.38
CA ILE A 39 -3.54 7.94 6.47
C ILE A 39 -4.03 7.12 7.66
N THR A 40 -3.48 7.40 8.84
CA THR A 40 -3.93 6.81 10.10
C THR A 40 -4.75 7.83 10.87
N GLY A 41 -5.98 7.45 11.25
CA GLY A 41 -6.81 8.24 12.15
C GLY A 41 -6.55 7.91 13.62
N GLY A 42 -6.87 8.87 14.52
CA GLY A 42 -6.80 8.68 15.97
C GLY A 42 -5.56 9.31 16.62
N ASP A 43 -5.34 8.95 17.88
CA ASP A 43 -4.33 9.53 18.78
C ASP A 43 -3.32 8.48 19.31
N ARG A 44 -3.15 7.38 18.59
CA ARG A 44 -2.25 6.28 18.96
C ARG A 44 -0.82 6.79 19.15
N LYS A 45 -0.19 6.34 20.23
CA LYS A 45 1.21 6.62 20.53
C LYS A 45 2.01 5.33 20.43
N SER A 46 3.24 5.41 19.94
CA SER A 46 4.18 4.29 19.88
C SER A 46 5.44 4.66 20.67
N GLU A 47 5.94 3.71 21.45
CA GLU A 47 7.25 3.82 22.07
C GLU A 47 8.30 3.26 21.09
N ILE A 48 9.29 4.07 20.75
CA ILE A 48 10.31 3.75 19.75
C ILE A 48 11.70 4.03 20.30
N ASN A 49 12.71 3.32 19.80
CA ASN A 49 14.12 3.64 20.07
C ASN A 49 14.57 4.79 19.15
N SER A 50 14.24 6.02 19.53
CA SER A 50 14.47 7.21 18.70
C SER A 50 15.95 7.45 18.37
N ASP A 51 16.85 7.18 19.30
CA ASP A 51 18.29 7.38 19.08
C ASP A 51 18.84 6.39 18.06
N ALA A 52 18.44 5.13 18.14
CA ALA A 52 18.83 4.11 17.16
C ALA A 52 18.28 4.42 15.76
N ILE A 53 17.03 4.86 15.68
CA ILE A 53 16.40 5.26 14.40
C ILE A 53 17.14 6.47 13.83
N ASN A 54 17.37 7.53 14.62
CA ASN A 54 18.10 8.71 14.17
C ASN A 54 19.49 8.34 13.65
N GLN A 55 20.28 7.58 14.43
CA GLN A 55 21.59 7.14 14.02
C GLN A 55 21.55 6.31 12.72
N SER A 56 20.59 5.40 12.61
CA SER A 56 20.40 4.56 11.42
C SER A 56 20.07 5.39 10.18
N PHE A 57 19.23 6.42 10.32
CA PHE A 57 18.87 7.30 9.22
C PHE A 57 20.03 8.17 8.76
N VAL A 58 20.73 8.81 9.70
CA VAL A 58 21.86 9.69 9.38
C VAL A 58 23.03 8.91 8.77
N LEU A 59 23.49 7.84 9.43
CA LEU A 59 24.63 7.05 8.94
C LEU A 59 24.27 6.16 7.73
N GLY A 60 23.00 5.83 7.58
CA GLY A 60 22.49 5.06 6.47
C GLY A 60 22.05 5.88 5.27
N ASN A 61 22.06 7.23 5.35
CA ASN A 61 21.55 8.12 4.30
C ASN A 61 20.14 7.71 3.84
N LYS A 62 19.25 7.45 4.81
CA LYS A 62 17.89 6.97 4.56
C LYS A 62 16.89 8.13 4.42
N VAL A 63 15.80 7.90 3.70
CA VAL A 63 14.72 8.87 3.50
C VAL A 63 13.40 8.28 3.93
N MET A 64 12.59 9.09 4.63
CA MET A 64 11.17 8.82 4.86
C MET A 64 10.37 9.99 4.28
N VAL A 65 9.39 9.71 3.43
CA VAL A 65 8.60 10.72 2.73
C VAL A 65 7.12 10.36 2.71
N GLY A 66 6.26 11.33 3.02
CA GLY A 66 4.82 11.19 2.86
C GLY A 66 4.35 11.62 1.47
N THR A 67 3.36 10.91 0.93
CA THR A 67 2.68 11.27 -0.32
C THR A 67 1.17 11.04 -0.16
N VAL A 68 0.35 11.93 -0.74
CA VAL A 68 -1.10 11.86 -0.54
C VAL A 68 -1.89 11.94 -1.84
N ASN A 69 -1.43 12.69 -2.82
CA ASN A 69 -2.18 12.94 -4.05
C ASN A 69 -1.38 12.54 -5.29
N ALA A 70 -2.12 12.12 -6.32
CA ALA A 70 -1.59 11.90 -7.66
C ALA A 70 -2.06 13.02 -8.61
N SER A 71 -1.18 13.49 -9.46
CA SER A 71 -1.52 14.41 -10.53
C SER A 71 -2.18 13.67 -11.70
N PRO A 72 -2.84 14.38 -12.64
CA PRO A 72 -3.32 13.76 -13.86
C PRO A 72 -2.22 13.06 -14.69
N ALA A 73 -0.97 13.46 -14.54
CA ALA A 73 0.16 12.82 -15.20
C ALA A 73 0.49 11.48 -14.53
N ASP A 74 0.42 11.42 -13.20
CA ASP A 74 0.65 10.18 -12.45
C ASP A 74 -0.40 9.13 -12.76
N PHE A 75 -1.69 9.53 -12.88
CA PHE A 75 -2.75 8.63 -13.30
C PHE A 75 -2.50 8.06 -14.70
N ARG A 76 -2.10 8.89 -15.68
CA ARG A 76 -1.75 8.40 -17.02
C ARG A 76 -0.58 7.44 -17.00
N SER A 77 0.46 7.76 -16.23
CA SER A 77 1.62 6.87 -16.05
C SER A 77 1.20 5.53 -15.43
N GLY A 78 0.30 5.56 -14.44
CA GLY A 78 -0.26 4.35 -13.84
C GLY A 78 -1.01 3.48 -14.84
N ASP A 79 -1.85 4.08 -15.69
CA ASP A 79 -2.56 3.36 -16.75
C ASP A 79 -1.57 2.71 -17.74
N ASP A 80 -0.55 3.44 -18.17
CA ASP A 80 0.50 2.92 -19.06
C ASP A 80 1.27 1.75 -18.42
N ASP A 81 1.55 1.82 -17.13
CA ASP A 81 2.25 0.76 -16.40
C ASP A 81 1.36 -0.47 -16.20
N LEU A 82 0.05 -0.30 -15.95
CA LEU A 82 -0.91 -1.40 -15.92
C LEU A 82 -1.01 -2.11 -17.29
N ILE A 83 -1.03 -1.36 -18.39
CA ILE A 83 -1.04 -1.92 -19.75
C ILE A 83 0.24 -2.74 -20.01
N LYS A 84 1.41 -2.20 -19.65
CA LYS A 84 2.68 -2.91 -19.79
C LYS A 84 2.72 -4.18 -18.94
N ALA A 85 2.26 -4.10 -17.70
CA ALA A 85 2.21 -5.24 -16.80
C ALA A 85 1.29 -6.34 -17.33
N GLU A 86 0.10 -5.99 -17.83
CA GLU A 86 -0.81 -6.96 -18.45
C GLU A 86 -0.21 -7.59 -19.71
N ALA A 87 0.57 -6.84 -20.49
CA ALA A 87 1.28 -7.38 -21.65
C ALA A 87 2.40 -8.37 -21.26
N LEU A 88 3.07 -8.13 -20.13
CA LEU A 88 4.12 -9.02 -19.60
C LEU A 88 3.54 -10.25 -18.87
N TYR A 89 2.42 -10.07 -18.20
CA TYR A 89 1.76 -11.10 -17.38
C TYR A 89 0.27 -11.17 -17.72
N PRO A 90 -0.12 -11.75 -18.87
CA PRO A 90 -1.51 -11.76 -19.34
C PRO A 90 -2.48 -12.36 -18.31
N GLY A 91 -3.56 -11.63 -18.00
CA GLY A 91 -4.61 -12.06 -17.07
C GLY A 91 -4.34 -11.72 -15.60
N TRP A 92 -3.22 -11.11 -15.25
CA TRP A 92 -2.94 -10.78 -13.85
C TRP A 92 -3.89 -9.72 -13.29
N LEU A 93 -4.27 -8.72 -14.09
CA LEU A 93 -5.22 -7.68 -13.69
C LEU A 93 -6.58 -8.28 -13.31
N ALA A 94 -7.04 -9.25 -14.09
CA ALA A 94 -8.30 -9.93 -13.81
C ALA A 94 -8.29 -10.67 -12.46
N GLN A 95 -7.12 -11.16 -12.03
CA GLN A 95 -6.97 -11.83 -10.74
C GLN A 95 -7.05 -10.88 -9.54
N LEU A 96 -6.87 -9.58 -9.74
CA LEU A 96 -7.06 -8.57 -8.69
C LEU A 96 -8.53 -8.25 -8.44
N LEU A 97 -9.40 -8.50 -9.44
CA LEU A 97 -10.84 -8.24 -9.37
C LEU A 97 -11.55 -9.45 -8.74
N THR A 98 -11.43 -9.61 -7.43
CA THR A 98 -11.81 -10.86 -6.73
C THR A 98 -13.29 -10.94 -6.39
N THR A 99 -13.96 -9.80 -6.14
CA THR A 99 -15.30 -9.81 -5.52
C THR A 99 -16.27 -8.88 -6.27
N PRO A 100 -16.94 -9.39 -7.33
CA PRO A 100 -17.96 -8.63 -8.05
C PRO A 100 -19.26 -8.53 -7.23
N ILE A 101 -19.85 -7.35 -7.21
CA ILE A 101 -21.20 -7.10 -6.68
C ILE A 101 -22.08 -6.68 -7.86
N HIS A 102 -23.15 -7.39 -8.11
CA HIS A 102 -24.01 -7.14 -9.27
C HIS A 102 -25.17 -6.21 -8.90
N GLY A 103 -25.11 -4.96 -9.36
CA GLY A 103 -26.12 -3.93 -9.14
C GLY A 103 -25.84 -3.05 -7.91
N LEU A 104 -26.17 -1.77 -8.05
CA LEU A 104 -26.00 -0.77 -6.97
C LEU A 104 -26.94 -1.03 -5.79
N GLU A 105 -28.05 -1.70 -6.00
CA GLU A 105 -29.02 -2.06 -4.96
C GLU A 105 -28.45 -3.04 -3.92
N ARG A 106 -27.35 -3.74 -4.26
CA ARG A 106 -26.66 -4.67 -3.35
C ARG A 106 -25.52 -4.02 -2.55
N TYR A 107 -25.60 -2.73 -2.31
CA TYR A 107 -24.56 -1.99 -1.59
C TYR A 107 -24.23 -2.54 -0.20
N GLU A 108 -25.22 -3.14 0.51
CA GLU A 108 -24.98 -3.76 1.83
C GLU A 108 -24.05 -4.97 1.72
N GLU A 109 -24.16 -5.74 0.64
CA GLU A 109 -23.25 -6.85 0.36
C GLU A 109 -21.83 -6.35 0.05
N MET A 110 -21.72 -5.25 -0.69
CA MET A 110 -20.44 -4.59 -0.93
C MET A 110 -19.77 -4.16 0.39
N ILE A 111 -20.53 -3.53 1.28
CA ILE A 111 -20.01 -3.11 2.59
C ILE A 111 -19.55 -4.32 3.41
N ARG A 112 -20.35 -5.39 3.42
CA ARG A 112 -20.00 -6.61 4.13
C ARG A 112 -18.72 -7.24 3.57
N ALA A 113 -18.60 -7.33 2.24
CA ALA A 113 -17.38 -7.85 1.60
C ALA A 113 -16.16 -6.99 1.94
N LEU A 114 -16.28 -5.66 1.97
CA LEU A 114 -15.19 -4.74 2.34
C LEU A 114 -14.76 -4.83 3.81
N THR A 115 -15.65 -5.24 4.71
CA THR A 115 -15.39 -5.22 6.15
C THR A 115 -15.11 -6.59 6.75
N GLU A 116 -15.62 -7.66 6.16
CA GLU A 116 -15.62 -9.00 6.74
C GLU A 116 -14.81 -10.03 5.92
N ASP A 117 -14.75 -9.84 4.59
CA ASP A 117 -14.06 -10.77 3.70
C ASP A 117 -12.54 -10.47 3.67
N ARG A 118 -11.76 -11.38 4.24
CA ARG A 118 -10.29 -11.25 4.30
C ARG A 118 -9.58 -11.67 3.02
N ASP A 119 -10.27 -12.35 2.13
CA ASP A 119 -9.73 -12.85 0.86
C ASP A 119 -10.03 -11.88 -0.30
N ALA A 120 -10.89 -10.88 -0.07
CA ALA A 120 -11.21 -9.85 -1.05
C ALA A 120 -10.02 -8.90 -1.26
N ILE A 121 -9.39 -8.95 -2.44
CA ILE A 121 -8.36 -7.98 -2.85
C ILE A 121 -9.03 -6.72 -3.38
N LYS A 122 -9.99 -6.87 -4.30
CA LYS A 122 -10.75 -5.76 -4.88
C LYS A 122 -12.22 -6.12 -4.94
N VAL A 123 -13.03 -5.38 -4.16
CA VAL A 123 -14.48 -5.39 -4.25
C VAL A 123 -14.90 -4.33 -5.27
N TYR A 124 -15.77 -4.66 -6.20
CA TYR A 124 -16.25 -3.73 -7.21
C TYR A 124 -17.73 -3.99 -7.56
N VAL A 125 -18.40 -2.96 -8.08
CA VAL A 125 -19.80 -3.06 -8.47
C VAL A 125 -19.91 -3.12 -9.99
N GLU A 126 -20.56 -4.16 -10.50
CA GLU A 126 -20.98 -4.24 -11.90
C GLU A 126 -22.34 -3.56 -12.03
N VAL A 127 -22.34 -2.36 -12.61
CA VAL A 127 -23.57 -1.63 -12.89
C VAL A 127 -24.17 -2.18 -14.17
N ASN A 128 -25.35 -2.80 -14.08
CA ASN A 128 -26.06 -3.28 -15.27
C ASN A 128 -26.30 -2.12 -16.24
N ARG A 129 -25.75 -2.23 -17.43
CA ARG A 129 -26.17 -1.38 -18.55
C ARG A 129 -27.51 -1.93 -19.02
N SER A 130 -28.60 -1.22 -18.64
CA SER A 130 -29.91 -1.42 -19.20
C SER A 130 -29.89 -1.20 -20.72
#